data_7ae3ca0e6c4fe0f253c98386fc81762d
#
_entry.id   7ae3ca0e6c4fe0f253c98386fc81762d
#
_cell.length_a   1.000
_cell.length_b   1.000
_cell.length_c   1.000
_cell.angle_alpha   90.00
_cell.angle_beta   90.00
_cell.angle_gamma   90.00
#
_symmetry.space_group_name_H-M   'P 1'
#
loop_
_entity.id
_entity.type
_entity.pdbx_description
1 polymer ?
#
loop_
_entity_poly.entity_id
_entity_poly.type
_entity_poly.pdbx_seq_one_letter_code
_entity_poly.pdbx_strand_id
1 'polypeptide(L)'
;VTYLDVDENGVVKLDELKKAIRPDTILVSTMYVNNEVGAVEPVEEISRVIKAKNPSALYHVDAIQAYGKYVIRPKKQGIDLLSVSSHKIHGPKGVGFLYIRSGVKIKPLIYGGGQQAGMRSGTENVPGVAGFGAAVKEMYTDHAEKIQKLIGLKDYMTDRLGEIEGTVINSKKGEASAPQIVSVSFEGVRSEVLLHALEDKGIYVSSGSACSSNHPGISGTLKG
;
A
#
# COMPACT_ATOMS: atom_id res chain seq x y z
N VAL A 1 -2.75 -2.32 -21.32
CA VAL A 1 -2.62 -1.69 -20.00
C VAL A 1 -2.15 -0.26 -20.20
N THR A 2 -2.73 0.68 -19.46
CA THR A 2 -2.30 2.09 -19.40
C THR A 2 -1.75 2.33 -18.00
N TYR A 3 -0.54 2.84 -17.89
CA TYR A 3 0.04 3.30 -16.64
C TYR A 3 -0.22 4.79 -16.51
N LEU A 4 -0.50 5.24 -15.29
CA LEU A 4 -0.72 6.64 -14.97
C LEU A 4 0.51 7.21 -14.27
N ASP A 5 0.83 8.47 -14.57
CA ASP A 5 1.83 9.21 -13.83
C ASP A 5 1.26 9.68 -12.49
N VAL A 6 2.17 9.98 -11.58
CA VAL A 6 1.88 10.56 -10.26
C VAL A 6 2.42 12.00 -10.18
N ASP A 7 1.97 12.73 -9.19
CA ASP A 7 2.54 14.04 -8.87
C ASP A 7 3.87 13.90 -8.08
N GLU A 8 4.50 15.01 -7.74
CA GLU A 8 5.74 15.07 -6.96
C GLU A 8 5.64 14.44 -5.56
N ASN A 9 4.45 14.12 -5.11
CA ASN A 9 4.17 13.47 -3.83
C ASN A 9 3.86 11.99 -3.97
N GLY A 10 3.87 11.47 -5.20
CA GLY A 10 3.53 10.09 -5.51
C GLY A 10 2.03 9.80 -5.56
N VAL A 11 1.17 10.82 -5.71
CA VAL A 11 -0.28 10.69 -5.77
C VAL A 11 -0.75 10.70 -7.23
N VAL A 12 -1.67 9.81 -7.58
CA VAL A 12 -2.24 9.70 -8.94
C VAL A 12 -2.91 11.00 -9.37
N LYS A 13 -2.56 11.48 -10.58
CA LYS A 13 -3.17 12.66 -11.19
C LYS A 13 -4.57 12.34 -11.69
N LEU A 14 -5.60 12.84 -10.99
CA LEU A 14 -7.01 12.54 -11.29
C LEU A 14 -7.45 12.95 -12.70
N ASP A 15 -6.89 14.02 -13.25
CA ASP A 15 -7.20 14.45 -14.61
C ASP A 15 -6.65 13.48 -15.66
N GLU A 16 -5.50 12.88 -15.42
CA GLU A 16 -4.94 11.83 -16.28
C GLU A 16 -5.77 10.55 -16.18
N LEU A 17 -6.13 10.14 -14.96
CA LEU A 17 -7.05 9.03 -14.75
C LEU A 17 -8.35 9.23 -15.54
N LYS A 18 -8.95 10.42 -15.45
CA LYS A 18 -10.18 10.77 -16.16
C LYS A 18 -10.05 10.67 -17.67
N LYS A 19 -8.89 11.00 -18.23
CA LYS A 19 -8.61 10.90 -19.68
C LYS A 19 -8.33 9.45 -20.10
N ALA A 20 -7.69 8.66 -19.22
CA ALA A 20 -7.28 7.28 -19.52
C ALA A 20 -8.45 6.29 -19.51
N ILE A 21 -9.52 6.56 -18.76
CA ILE A 21 -10.70 5.69 -18.71
C ILE A 21 -11.47 5.73 -20.02
N ARG A 22 -11.66 4.56 -20.65
CA ARG A 22 -12.37 4.33 -21.88
C ARG A 22 -13.64 3.51 -21.64
N PRO A 23 -14.58 3.46 -22.62
CA PRO A 23 -15.77 2.60 -22.54
C PRO A 23 -15.43 1.11 -22.38
N ASP A 24 -14.29 0.67 -22.91
CA ASP A 24 -13.77 -0.70 -22.82
C ASP A 24 -12.86 -0.97 -21.60
N THR A 25 -12.67 0.00 -20.73
CA THR A 25 -11.91 -0.17 -19.48
C THR A 25 -12.67 -1.10 -18.54
N ILE A 26 -12.08 -2.25 -18.21
CA ILE A 26 -12.71 -3.26 -17.33
C ILE A 26 -12.26 -3.13 -15.88
N LEU A 27 -11.05 -2.63 -15.64
CA LEU A 27 -10.44 -2.55 -14.31
C LEU A 27 -9.53 -1.32 -14.20
N VAL A 28 -9.66 -0.61 -13.10
CA VAL A 28 -8.67 0.35 -12.60
C VAL A 28 -8.09 -0.22 -11.32
N SER A 29 -6.78 -0.20 -11.19
CA SER A 29 -6.08 -0.71 -10.00
C SER A 29 -5.10 0.33 -9.49
N THR A 30 -5.21 0.68 -8.21
CA THR A 30 -4.27 1.57 -7.51
C THR A 30 -3.85 0.96 -6.19
N MET A 31 -2.74 1.43 -5.63
CA MET A 31 -2.48 1.24 -4.21
C MET A 31 -3.41 2.16 -3.39
N TYR A 32 -3.63 1.85 -2.13
CA TYR A 32 -4.18 2.80 -1.15
C TYR A 32 -3.07 3.66 -0.56
N VAL A 33 -1.94 3.01 -0.27
CA VAL A 33 -0.72 3.63 0.26
C VAL A 33 0.46 3.12 -0.54
N ASN A 34 1.27 4.02 -1.08
CA ASN A 34 2.52 3.67 -1.74
C ASN A 34 3.52 3.10 -0.71
N ASN A 35 4.15 1.99 -1.05
CA ASN A 35 5.03 1.24 -0.16
C ASN A 35 6.43 1.85 0.00
N GLU A 36 6.82 2.80 -0.82
CA GLU A 36 8.15 3.42 -0.80
C GLU A 36 8.13 4.79 -0.13
N VAL A 37 7.31 5.71 -0.60
CA VAL A 37 7.24 7.08 -0.09
C VAL A 37 6.11 7.31 0.90
N GLY A 38 5.16 6.37 0.99
CA GLY A 38 4.03 6.47 1.89
C GLY A 38 2.90 7.39 1.39
N ALA A 39 2.91 7.79 0.13
CA ALA A 39 1.82 8.56 -0.47
C ALA A 39 0.48 7.84 -0.26
N VAL A 40 -0.55 8.59 0.10
CA VAL A 40 -1.91 8.08 0.32
C VAL A 40 -2.78 8.50 -0.85
N GLU A 41 -3.34 7.51 -1.55
CA GLU A 41 -4.19 7.77 -2.70
C GLU A 41 -5.59 8.26 -2.29
N PRO A 42 -6.18 9.22 -3.01
CA PRO A 42 -7.52 9.72 -2.75
C PRO A 42 -8.58 8.73 -3.27
N VAL A 43 -8.69 7.56 -2.62
CA VAL A 43 -9.44 6.38 -3.07
C VAL A 43 -10.91 6.69 -3.40
N GLU A 44 -11.57 7.52 -2.58
CA GLU A 44 -12.97 7.87 -2.81
C GLU A 44 -13.14 8.78 -4.05
N GLU A 45 -12.16 9.66 -4.31
CA GLU A 45 -12.18 10.52 -5.49
C GLU A 45 -11.89 9.75 -6.75
N ILE A 46 -10.89 8.86 -6.70
CA ILE A 46 -10.59 7.92 -7.78
C ILE A 46 -11.83 7.11 -8.13
N SER A 47 -12.51 6.54 -7.13
CA SER A 47 -13.74 5.79 -7.34
C SER A 47 -14.82 6.63 -8.03
N ARG A 48 -15.03 7.88 -7.57
CA ARG A 48 -16.00 8.81 -8.19
C ARG A 48 -15.68 9.08 -9.65
N VAL A 49 -14.41 9.33 -9.97
CA VAL A 49 -13.95 9.54 -11.37
C VAL A 49 -14.21 8.31 -12.23
N ILE A 50 -13.87 7.12 -11.72
CA ILE A 50 -14.09 5.86 -12.44
C ILE A 50 -15.59 5.69 -12.76
N LYS A 51 -16.46 5.76 -11.75
CA LYS A 51 -17.89 5.51 -11.90
C LYS A 51 -18.60 6.58 -12.74
N ALA A 52 -18.13 7.81 -12.70
CA ALA A 52 -18.64 8.87 -13.57
C ALA A 52 -18.28 8.67 -15.06
N LYS A 53 -17.12 8.07 -15.35
CA LYS A 53 -16.66 7.84 -16.73
C LYS A 53 -17.10 6.50 -17.28
N ASN A 54 -17.03 5.44 -16.51
CA ASN A 54 -17.41 4.09 -16.88
C ASN A 54 -17.99 3.34 -15.65
N PRO A 55 -19.30 3.37 -15.42
CA PRO A 55 -19.93 2.72 -14.28
C PRO A 55 -19.68 1.20 -14.19
N SER A 56 -19.38 0.55 -15.32
CA SER A 56 -19.11 -0.90 -15.39
C SER A 56 -17.66 -1.27 -15.06
N ALA A 57 -16.71 -0.33 -15.13
CA ALA A 57 -15.34 -0.57 -14.75
C ALA A 57 -15.23 -0.89 -13.26
N LEU A 58 -14.47 -1.92 -12.91
CA LEU A 58 -14.20 -2.31 -11.54
C LEU A 58 -13.05 -1.48 -10.98
N TYR A 59 -13.13 -1.16 -9.68
CA TYR A 59 -12.03 -0.53 -8.95
C TYR A 59 -11.41 -1.49 -7.96
N HIS A 60 -10.15 -1.84 -8.20
CA HIS A 60 -9.31 -2.62 -7.30
C HIS A 60 -8.37 -1.70 -6.53
N VAL A 61 -8.24 -1.96 -5.24
CA VAL A 61 -7.32 -1.26 -4.36
C VAL A 61 -6.38 -2.26 -3.68
N ASP A 62 -5.09 -2.08 -3.87
CA ASP A 62 -4.08 -2.74 -3.04
C ASP A 62 -3.96 -1.99 -1.71
N ALA A 63 -4.51 -2.59 -0.66
CA ALA A 63 -4.51 -2.02 0.68
C ALA A 63 -3.47 -2.66 1.62
N ILE A 64 -2.47 -3.36 1.06
CA ILE A 64 -1.46 -4.08 1.85
C ILE A 64 -0.76 -3.14 2.83
N GLN A 65 -0.41 -1.92 2.42
CA GLN A 65 0.23 -0.93 3.29
C GLN A 65 -0.77 -0.12 4.13
N ALA A 66 -2.04 -0.07 3.72
CA ALA A 66 -3.07 0.72 4.40
C ALA A 66 -3.80 -0.05 5.51
N TYR A 67 -4.00 -1.36 5.33
CA TYR A 67 -4.75 -2.17 6.28
C TYR A 67 -4.08 -2.18 7.65
N GLY A 68 -4.89 -1.94 8.69
CA GLY A 68 -4.39 -1.80 10.06
C GLY A 68 -3.85 -0.40 10.40
N LYS A 69 -3.66 0.50 9.41
CA LYS A 69 -3.24 1.90 9.63
C LYS A 69 -4.41 2.86 9.39
N TYR A 70 -5.32 2.49 8.50
CA TYR A 70 -6.51 3.26 8.14
C TYR A 70 -7.77 2.46 8.39
N VAL A 71 -8.87 3.16 8.69
CA VAL A 71 -10.20 2.55 8.77
C VAL A 71 -10.77 2.46 7.36
N ILE A 72 -10.66 1.29 6.73
CA ILE A 72 -11.12 1.06 5.37
C ILE A 72 -12.58 0.60 5.38
N ARG A 73 -13.43 1.26 4.59
CA ARG A 73 -14.84 0.95 4.41
C ARG A 73 -15.15 0.78 2.92
N PRO A 74 -14.86 -0.40 2.32
CA PRO A 74 -14.88 -0.59 0.87
C PRO A 74 -16.17 -0.12 0.20
N LYS A 75 -17.35 -0.42 0.78
CA LYS A 75 -18.64 0.01 0.22
C LYS A 75 -18.80 1.54 0.19
N LYS A 76 -18.37 2.25 1.25
CA LYS A 76 -18.45 3.71 1.30
C LYS A 76 -17.46 4.38 0.37
N GLN A 77 -16.28 3.76 0.24
CA GLN A 77 -15.19 4.25 -0.60
C GLN A 77 -15.31 3.84 -2.08
N GLY A 78 -16.37 3.08 -2.42
CA GLY A 78 -16.65 2.66 -3.79
C GLY A 78 -15.65 1.65 -4.35
N ILE A 79 -15.02 0.88 -3.49
CA ILE A 79 -14.04 -0.16 -3.84
C ILE A 79 -14.79 -1.45 -4.22
N ASP A 80 -14.46 -2.03 -5.37
CA ASP A 80 -15.04 -3.28 -5.85
C ASP A 80 -14.22 -4.50 -5.42
N LEU A 81 -12.90 -4.35 -5.40
CA LEU A 81 -11.92 -5.39 -5.03
C LEU A 81 -10.87 -4.77 -4.11
N LEU A 82 -10.47 -5.49 -3.05
CA LEU A 82 -9.43 -4.99 -2.14
C LEU A 82 -8.51 -6.14 -1.72
N SER A 83 -7.20 -5.95 -1.94
CA SER A 83 -6.17 -6.91 -1.55
C SER A 83 -5.52 -6.54 -0.22
N VAL A 84 -5.33 -7.52 0.65
CA VAL A 84 -4.66 -7.36 1.96
C VAL A 84 -3.74 -8.53 2.23
N SER A 85 -2.59 -8.27 2.85
CA SER A 85 -1.64 -9.27 3.32
C SER A 85 -1.40 -9.17 4.83
N SER A 86 -1.40 -10.32 5.48
CA SER A 86 -1.27 -10.45 6.94
C SER A 86 0.07 -9.94 7.48
N HIS A 87 1.18 -10.22 6.79
CA HIS A 87 2.54 -9.92 7.26
C HIS A 87 2.84 -8.41 7.43
N LYS A 88 2.02 -7.53 6.88
CA LYS A 88 2.15 -6.06 7.05
C LYS A 88 1.51 -5.53 8.33
N ILE A 89 0.80 -6.39 9.05
CA ILE A 89 0.22 -6.10 10.37
C ILE A 89 0.67 -7.11 11.43
N HIS A 90 1.91 -7.62 11.31
CA HIS A 90 2.54 -8.56 12.22
C HIS A 90 1.89 -9.96 12.28
N GLY A 91 1.05 -10.30 11.31
CA GLY A 91 0.47 -11.63 11.17
C GLY A 91 1.36 -12.58 10.35
N PRO A 92 0.96 -13.85 10.18
CA PRO A 92 1.73 -14.84 9.46
C PRO A 92 1.97 -14.47 7.99
N LYS A 93 3.15 -14.86 7.46
CA LYS A 93 3.44 -14.80 6.03
C LYS A 93 2.60 -15.82 5.26
N GLY A 94 2.38 -15.57 3.96
CA GLY A 94 1.64 -16.48 3.08
C GLY A 94 0.13 -16.49 3.29
N VAL A 95 -0.41 -15.54 4.06
CA VAL A 95 -1.84 -15.37 4.31
C VAL A 95 -2.28 -13.95 3.95
N GLY A 96 -3.45 -13.83 3.37
CA GLY A 96 -4.09 -12.58 3.01
C GLY A 96 -5.55 -12.82 2.64
N PHE A 97 -6.25 -11.77 2.24
CA PHE A 97 -7.59 -11.89 1.68
C PHE A 97 -7.79 -10.96 0.49
N LEU A 98 -8.72 -11.33 -0.36
CA LEU A 98 -9.30 -10.47 -1.37
C LEU A 98 -10.76 -10.20 -1.00
N TYR A 99 -11.09 -8.94 -0.71
CA TYR A 99 -12.48 -8.52 -0.64
C TYR A 99 -13.04 -8.39 -2.06
N ILE A 100 -14.24 -8.96 -2.26
CA ILE A 100 -14.97 -8.87 -3.52
C ILE A 100 -16.36 -8.30 -3.19
N ARG A 101 -16.70 -7.15 -3.77
CA ARG A 101 -18.03 -6.55 -3.60
C ARG A 101 -19.11 -7.50 -4.11
N SER A 102 -20.21 -7.60 -3.37
CA SER A 102 -21.37 -8.42 -3.80
C SER A 102 -21.82 -8.05 -5.21
N GLY A 103 -22.05 -9.06 -6.02
CA GLY A 103 -22.42 -8.92 -7.44
C GLY A 103 -21.23 -8.82 -8.41
N VAL A 104 -20.01 -8.58 -7.95
CA VAL A 104 -18.81 -8.65 -8.80
C VAL A 104 -18.48 -10.12 -9.08
N LYS A 105 -18.30 -10.44 -10.36
CA LYS A 105 -17.93 -11.80 -10.81
C LYS A 105 -16.50 -11.77 -11.32
N ILE A 106 -15.64 -12.58 -10.71
CA ILE A 106 -14.28 -12.85 -11.18
C ILE A 106 -14.14 -14.36 -11.43
N LYS A 107 -13.23 -14.72 -12.32
CA LYS A 107 -12.93 -16.14 -12.57
C LYS A 107 -11.88 -16.63 -11.58
N PRO A 108 -12.02 -17.84 -11.00
CA PRO A 108 -10.96 -18.42 -10.20
C PRO A 108 -9.71 -18.64 -11.05
N LEU A 109 -8.55 -18.46 -10.42
CA LEU A 109 -7.25 -18.73 -11.04
C LEU A 109 -6.74 -20.14 -10.65
N ILE A 110 -7.08 -20.61 -9.44
CA ILE A 110 -6.69 -21.93 -8.92
C ILE A 110 -7.94 -22.78 -8.84
N TYR A 111 -7.99 -23.79 -9.70
CA TYR A 111 -9.11 -24.72 -9.82
C TYR A 111 -8.90 -25.98 -8.97
N GLY A 112 -9.98 -26.70 -8.66
CA GLY A 112 -9.98 -27.95 -7.88
C GLY A 112 -11.26 -28.11 -7.08
N GLY A 113 -11.15 -28.19 -5.74
CA GLY A 113 -12.29 -28.31 -4.82
C GLY A 113 -13.12 -27.03 -4.70
N GLY A 114 -14.16 -27.08 -3.84
CA GLY A 114 -15.11 -25.97 -3.65
C GLY A 114 -14.72 -24.93 -2.60
N GLN A 115 -13.48 -24.93 -2.11
CA GLN A 115 -13.03 -23.99 -1.06
C GLN A 115 -13.18 -22.55 -1.49
N GLN A 116 -13.39 -21.65 -0.54
CA GLN A 116 -13.64 -20.23 -0.78
C GLN A 116 -14.79 -19.99 -1.80
N ALA A 117 -15.86 -20.75 -1.68
CA ALA A 117 -17.00 -20.72 -2.62
C ALA A 117 -16.58 -20.97 -4.09
N GLY A 118 -15.60 -21.85 -4.32
CA GLY A 118 -15.06 -22.17 -5.63
C GLY A 118 -14.08 -21.14 -6.21
N MET A 119 -13.79 -20.08 -5.48
CA MET A 119 -12.92 -18.99 -5.95
C MET A 119 -11.44 -19.29 -5.82
N ARG A 120 -11.05 -20.09 -4.85
CA ARG A 120 -9.66 -20.47 -4.62
C ARG A 120 -9.62 -21.85 -3.99
N SER A 121 -9.31 -22.85 -4.80
CA SER A 121 -9.24 -24.24 -4.37
C SER A 121 -8.00 -24.54 -3.52
N GLY A 122 -8.11 -25.57 -2.71
CA GLY A 122 -7.10 -26.04 -1.75
C GLY A 122 -7.55 -25.86 -0.31
N THR A 123 -7.14 -26.78 0.54
CA THR A 123 -7.46 -26.77 1.98
C THR A 123 -7.07 -25.43 2.61
N GLU A 124 -7.95 -24.88 3.40
CA GLU A 124 -7.73 -23.60 4.07
C GLU A 124 -6.58 -23.70 5.08
N ASN A 125 -5.70 -22.69 5.05
CA ASN A 125 -4.64 -22.55 6.05
C ASN A 125 -5.24 -21.99 7.36
N VAL A 126 -5.96 -22.85 8.10
CA VAL A 126 -6.65 -22.45 9.32
C VAL A 126 -5.72 -21.80 10.35
N PRO A 127 -4.53 -22.34 10.65
CA PRO A 127 -3.60 -21.69 11.58
C PRO A 127 -3.18 -20.30 11.12
N GLY A 128 -2.88 -20.14 9.84
CA GLY A 128 -2.51 -18.85 9.26
C GLY A 128 -3.64 -17.83 9.31
N VAL A 129 -4.88 -18.26 8.99
CA VAL A 129 -6.08 -17.41 9.07
C VAL A 129 -6.37 -17.01 10.52
N ALA A 130 -6.26 -17.92 11.48
CA ALA A 130 -6.41 -17.63 12.91
C ALA A 130 -5.37 -16.62 13.40
N GLY A 131 -4.09 -16.81 13.02
CA GLY A 131 -3.02 -15.88 13.33
C GLY A 131 -3.23 -14.49 12.70
N PHE A 132 -3.77 -14.44 11.47
CA PHE A 132 -4.15 -13.18 10.86
C PHE A 132 -5.29 -12.50 11.65
N GLY A 133 -6.31 -13.24 12.06
CA GLY A 133 -7.40 -12.73 12.92
C GLY A 133 -6.89 -12.13 14.23
N ALA A 134 -5.93 -12.81 14.89
CA ALA A 134 -5.28 -12.30 16.11
C ALA A 134 -4.53 -10.99 15.84
N ALA A 135 -3.76 -10.91 14.75
CA ALA A 135 -3.04 -9.70 14.34
C ALA A 135 -4.00 -8.53 14.04
N VAL A 136 -5.12 -8.79 13.38
CA VAL A 136 -6.17 -7.79 13.13
C VAL A 136 -6.73 -7.26 14.45
N LYS A 137 -7.09 -8.14 15.37
CA LYS A 137 -7.62 -7.75 16.68
C LYS A 137 -6.63 -6.86 17.42
N GLU A 138 -5.37 -7.28 17.50
CA GLU A 138 -4.31 -6.51 18.16
C GLU A 138 -4.11 -5.15 17.50
N MET A 139 -4.07 -5.09 16.18
CA MET A 139 -3.82 -3.85 15.44
C MET A 139 -4.92 -2.81 15.61
N TYR A 140 -6.20 -3.24 15.69
CA TYR A 140 -7.34 -2.35 15.86
C TYR A 140 -7.72 -2.08 17.33
N THR A 141 -7.09 -2.76 18.30
CA THR A 141 -7.19 -2.39 19.71
C THR A 141 -6.38 -1.10 19.93
N ASP A 142 -6.99 -0.10 20.56
CA ASP A 142 -6.41 1.23 20.78
C ASP A 142 -5.81 1.87 19.51
N HIS A 143 -6.48 1.61 18.38
CA HIS A 143 -6.00 1.97 17.04
C HIS A 143 -5.62 3.43 16.91
N ALA A 144 -6.47 4.36 17.37
CA ALA A 144 -6.22 5.81 17.24
C ALA A 144 -4.93 6.22 17.99
N GLU A 145 -4.71 5.70 19.20
CA GLU A 145 -3.51 5.99 19.99
C GLU A 145 -2.24 5.45 19.30
N LYS A 146 -2.31 4.20 18.81
CA LYS A 146 -1.19 3.59 18.06
C LYS A 146 -0.83 4.40 16.81
N ILE A 147 -1.83 4.87 16.06
CA ILE A 147 -1.59 5.68 14.86
C ILE A 147 -1.02 7.05 15.22
N GLN A 148 -1.54 7.73 16.24
CA GLN A 148 -0.97 9.01 16.69
C GLN A 148 0.47 8.87 17.16
N LYS A 149 0.81 7.79 17.87
CA LYS A 149 2.19 7.49 18.23
C LYS A 149 3.11 7.32 17.02
N LEU A 150 2.65 6.59 15.99
CA LEU A 150 3.41 6.40 14.75
C LEU A 150 3.62 7.73 14.01
N ILE A 151 2.60 8.59 13.94
CA ILE A 151 2.70 9.93 13.36
C ILE A 151 3.76 10.75 14.10
N GLY A 152 3.68 10.81 15.43
CA GLY A 152 4.65 11.56 16.24
C GLY A 152 6.10 11.06 16.08
N LEU A 153 6.30 9.73 15.99
CA LEU A 153 7.62 9.15 15.75
C LEU A 153 8.13 9.48 14.34
N LYS A 154 7.27 9.41 13.34
CA LYS A 154 7.59 9.78 11.97
C LYS A 154 8.01 11.26 11.87
N ASP A 155 7.20 12.14 12.44
CA ASP A 155 7.46 13.58 12.41
C ASP A 155 8.79 13.92 13.12
N TYR A 156 9.01 13.34 14.30
CA TYR A 156 10.28 13.47 15.01
C TYR A 156 11.47 12.99 14.15
N MET A 157 11.35 11.80 13.55
CA MET A 157 12.41 11.22 12.71
C MET A 157 12.70 12.09 11.48
N THR A 158 11.65 12.57 10.80
CA THR A 158 11.83 13.44 9.62
C THR A 158 12.43 14.80 9.97
N ASP A 159 12.08 15.37 11.12
CA ASP A 159 12.69 16.61 11.60
C ASP A 159 14.19 16.43 11.87
N ARG A 160 14.54 15.38 12.61
CA ARG A 160 15.93 15.10 12.95
C ARG A 160 16.80 14.75 11.72
N LEU A 161 16.25 13.99 10.77
CA LEU A 161 16.95 13.66 9.52
C LEU A 161 17.12 14.90 8.62
N GLY A 162 16.14 15.80 8.62
CA GLY A 162 16.20 17.04 7.85
C GLY A 162 17.26 18.04 8.33
N GLU A 163 17.80 17.87 9.56
CA GLU A 163 18.93 18.67 10.06
C GLU A 163 20.28 18.24 9.47
N ILE A 164 20.35 17.07 8.83
CA ILE A 164 21.57 16.53 8.22
C ILE A 164 21.72 17.13 6.82
N GLU A 165 22.83 17.78 6.54
CA GLU A 165 23.13 18.36 5.23
C GLU A 165 23.09 17.30 4.11
N GLY A 166 22.51 17.64 2.96
CA GLY A 166 22.35 16.72 1.84
C GLY A 166 21.21 15.70 2.01
N THR A 167 20.34 15.90 3.02
CA THR A 167 19.17 15.03 3.21
C THR A 167 17.95 15.59 2.49
N VAL A 168 17.26 14.72 1.73
CA VAL A 168 15.98 14.99 1.10
C VAL A 168 14.93 14.07 1.68
N ILE A 169 13.89 14.62 2.31
CA ILE A 169 12.76 13.87 2.86
C ILE A 169 11.71 13.68 1.75
N ASN A 170 11.50 12.44 1.31
CA ASN A 170 10.55 12.12 0.24
C ASN A 170 9.11 11.89 0.77
N SER A 171 8.98 11.56 2.05
CA SER A 171 7.66 11.33 2.69
C SER A 171 7.12 12.61 3.32
N LYS A 172 5.82 12.87 3.17
CA LYS A 172 5.16 13.98 3.89
C LYS A 172 5.01 13.67 5.37
N LYS A 173 4.91 14.72 6.20
CA LYS A 173 4.66 14.64 7.64
C LYS A 173 3.17 14.51 7.95
N GLY A 174 2.87 14.19 9.20
CA GLY A 174 1.53 14.12 9.75
C GLY A 174 0.66 13.10 9.02
N GLU A 175 -0.62 13.44 8.87
CA GLU A 175 -1.62 12.61 8.20
C GLU A 175 -1.55 12.67 6.66
N ALA A 176 -0.68 13.53 6.09
CA ALA A 176 -0.54 13.69 4.64
C ALA A 176 0.14 12.50 3.97
N SER A 177 0.75 11.59 4.72
CA SER A 177 1.24 10.30 4.22
C SER A 177 1.20 9.22 5.30
N ALA A 178 1.43 7.97 4.89
CA ALA A 178 1.30 6.82 5.78
C ALA A 178 2.24 6.92 7.01
N PRO A 179 1.72 6.68 8.22
CA PRO A 179 2.45 6.94 9.46
C PRO A 179 3.64 6.02 9.69
N GLN A 180 3.65 4.83 9.07
CA GLN A 180 4.70 3.82 9.24
C GLN A 180 5.80 3.90 8.18
N ILE A 181 5.75 4.84 7.24
CA ILE A 181 6.72 4.92 6.14
C ILE A 181 7.46 6.25 6.20
N VAL A 182 8.77 6.19 6.23
CA VAL A 182 9.69 7.33 6.06
C VAL A 182 10.64 6.98 4.92
N SER A 183 10.61 7.77 3.86
CA SER A 183 11.53 7.68 2.73
C SER A 183 12.44 8.89 2.73
N VAL A 184 13.74 8.62 2.67
CA VAL A 184 14.79 9.65 2.76
C VAL A 184 15.88 9.35 1.75
N SER A 185 16.33 10.37 1.06
CA SER A 185 17.51 10.32 0.18
C SER A 185 18.65 11.12 0.80
N PHE A 186 19.87 10.62 0.65
CA PHE A 186 21.10 11.30 1.09
C PHE A 186 21.96 11.56 -0.15
N GLU A 187 22.13 12.83 -0.49
CA GLU A 187 22.91 13.24 -1.66
C GLU A 187 24.37 12.81 -1.52
N GLY A 188 24.91 12.27 -2.60
CA GLY A 188 26.31 11.80 -2.65
C GLY A 188 26.59 10.48 -1.92
N VAL A 189 25.57 9.86 -1.29
CA VAL A 189 25.73 8.60 -0.57
C VAL A 189 25.03 7.46 -1.32
N ARG A 190 25.76 6.38 -1.61
CA ARG A 190 25.16 5.18 -2.20
C ARG A 190 24.29 4.48 -1.16
N SER A 191 23.02 4.22 -1.51
CA SER A 191 22.01 3.64 -0.59
C SER A 191 22.45 2.27 -0.01
N GLU A 192 23.09 1.41 -0.81
CA GLU A 192 23.59 0.11 -0.35
C GLU A 192 24.72 0.26 0.68
N VAL A 193 25.63 1.22 0.48
CA VAL A 193 26.72 1.49 1.44
C VAL A 193 26.15 1.99 2.75
N LEU A 194 25.19 2.91 2.69
CA LEU A 194 24.51 3.42 3.88
C LEU A 194 23.73 2.33 4.61
N LEU A 195 23.02 1.47 3.87
CA LEU A 195 22.28 0.35 4.43
C LEU A 195 23.19 -0.54 5.29
N HIS A 196 24.32 -0.98 4.75
CA HIS A 196 25.26 -1.85 5.48
C HIS A 196 25.93 -1.13 6.65
N ALA A 197 26.28 0.15 6.50
CA ALA A 197 26.84 0.94 7.60
C ALA A 197 25.87 1.14 8.76
N LEU A 198 24.57 1.21 8.48
CA LEU A 198 23.51 1.28 9.51
C LEU A 198 23.26 -0.09 10.13
N GLU A 199 23.27 -1.16 9.33
CA GLU A 199 23.12 -2.54 9.79
C GLU A 199 24.21 -2.93 10.80
N ASP A 200 25.46 -2.55 10.55
CA ASP A 200 26.59 -2.73 11.49
C ASP A 200 26.37 -2.04 12.85
N LYS A 201 25.49 -1.04 12.89
CA LYS A 201 25.08 -0.33 14.12
C LYS A 201 23.75 -0.83 14.70
N GLY A 202 23.19 -1.92 14.15
CA GLY A 202 21.90 -2.46 14.58
C GLY A 202 20.69 -1.64 14.11
N ILE A 203 20.85 -0.77 13.10
CA ILE A 203 19.77 0.03 12.49
C ILE A 203 19.39 -0.61 11.17
N TYR A 204 18.17 -1.14 11.11
CA TYR A 204 17.69 -1.89 9.93
C TYR A 204 16.79 -1.00 9.07
N VAL A 205 17.20 -0.78 7.83
CA VAL A 205 16.49 0.00 6.82
C VAL A 205 16.41 -0.78 5.50
N SER A 206 15.70 -0.26 4.51
CA SER A 206 15.69 -0.78 3.15
C SER A 206 16.24 0.25 2.17
N SER A 207 17.03 -0.18 1.20
CA SER A 207 17.38 0.63 0.04
C SER A 207 16.32 0.44 -1.05
N GLY A 208 15.38 1.40 -1.16
CA GLY A 208 14.23 1.27 -2.05
C GLY A 208 13.15 0.32 -1.52
N SER A 209 12.35 -0.27 -2.42
CA SER A 209 11.32 -1.24 -2.03
C SER A 209 11.94 -2.55 -1.55
N ALA A 210 11.49 -3.06 -0.40
CA ALA A 210 11.91 -4.37 0.12
C ALA A 210 11.62 -5.53 -0.86
N CYS A 211 10.63 -5.39 -1.73
CA CYS A 211 10.28 -6.39 -2.76
C CYS A 211 11.27 -6.40 -3.94
N SER A 212 11.97 -5.31 -4.19
CA SER A 212 12.93 -5.15 -5.29
C SER A 212 14.39 -5.05 -4.82
N SER A 213 14.67 -5.27 -3.55
CA SER A 213 16.01 -5.17 -2.95
C SER A 213 17.06 -6.07 -3.62
N ASN A 214 16.64 -7.19 -4.24
CA ASN A 214 17.51 -8.09 -4.98
C ASN A 214 17.80 -7.63 -6.43
N HIS A 215 17.21 -6.54 -6.89
CA HIS A 215 17.44 -5.95 -8.20
C HIS A 215 17.78 -4.46 -8.02
N PRO A 216 19.07 -4.13 -7.84
CA PRO A 216 19.50 -2.74 -7.70
C PRO A 216 19.08 -1.92 -8.93
N GLY A 217 18.27 -0.90 -8.72
CA GLY A 217 17.79 -0.03 -9.78
C GLY A 217 17.25 1.27 -9.19
N ILE A 218 17.12 2.29 -10.03
CA ILE A 218 16.48 3.54 -9.60
C ILE A 218 15.00 3.24 -9.34
N SER A 219 14.48 3.66 -8.17
CA SER A 219 13.07 3.52 -7.84
C SER A 219 12.18 4.16 -8.91
N GLY A 220 11.22 3.39 -9.42
CA GLY A 220 10.21 3.91 -10.34
C GLY A 220 9.35 4.99 -9.69
N THR A 221 9.10 4.87 -8.37
CA THR A 221 8.33 5.84 -7.58
C THR A 221 9.06 7.19 -7.44
N LEU A 222 10.40 7.17 -7.27
CA LEU A 222 11.21 8.38 -7.14
C LEU A 222 11.56 9.01 -8.49
N LYS A 223 11.25 8.36 -9.61
CA LYS A 223 11.43 8.90 -10.96
C LYS A 223 10.22 9.67 -11.49
N GLY A 224 9.02 9.32 -11.00
CA GLY A 224 7.75 9.97 -11.35
C GLY A 224 7.62 11.29 -10.65
#